data_58968c397845d18dcf26cf2b17b3c0ac
#
_entry.id   58968c397845d18dcf26cf2b17b3c0ac
#
_cell.length_a   1.000
_cell.length_b   1.000
_cell.length_c   1.000
_cell.angle_alpha   90.00
_cell.angle_beta   90.00
_cell.angle_gamma   90.00
#
_symmetry.space_group_name_H-M   'P 1'
#
loop_
_entity.id
_entity.type
_entity.pdbx_description
1 polymer ?
#
loop_
_entity_poly.entity_id
_entity_poly.type
_entity_poly.pdbx_seq_one_letter_code
_entity_poly.pdbx_strand_id
1 'polypeptide(L)'
;MQESLKTFKKYSQEVTESLESIDSLKIDDLANKISIALKQSNKIIILGNGGSAANAIHIAGDYMKTFSLLGLKPRISTPFDNLCFLTAASNDVDYSESYKIYLDSVIEKSSIVIFLSGSGNSIN
;
A
#
# COMPACT_ATOMS: atom_id res chain seq x y z
N MET A 1 31.62 6.18 -17.92
CA MET A 1 31.83 5.89 -16.48
C MET A 1 31.68 7.13 -15.57
N GLN A 2 32.32 8.27 -15.85
CA GLN A 2 32.17 9.50 -15.03
C GLN A 2 30.74 10.10 -15.07
N GLU A 3 30.07 10.06 -16.20
CA GLU A 3 28.72 10.62 -16.38
C GLU A 3 27.66 9.81 -15.64
N SER A 4 27.74 8.47 -15.71
CA SER A 4 26.86 7.57 -14.96
C SER A 4 27.00 7.77 -13.45
N LEU A 5 28.21 8.01 -12.96
CA LEU A 5 28.46 8.27 -11.54
C LEU A 5 27.90 9.63 -11.09
N LYS A 6 27.97 10.66 -11.95
CA LYS A 6 27.36 11.97 -11.68
C LYS A 6 25.83 11.85 -11.60
N THR A 7 25.21 11.12 -12.54
CA THR A 7 23.78 10.87 -12.57
C THR A 7 23.32 10.12 -11.32
N PHE A 8 24.06 9.07 -10.90
CA PHE A 8 23.78 8.33 -9.69
C PHE A 8 23.85 9.21 -8.44
N LYS A 9 24.90 10.05 -8.31
CA LYS A 9 25.03 10.96 -7.16
C LYS A 9 23.91 11.98 -7.10
N LYS A 10 23.52 12.56 -8.24
CA LYS A 10 22.40 13.49 -8.32
C LYS A 10 21.09 12.83 -7.89
N TYR A 11 20.80 11.64 -8.41
CA TYR A 11 19.61 10.87 -8.03
C TYR A 11 19.59 10.53 -6.53
N SER A 12 20.72 10.10 -5.99
CA SER A 12 20.85 9.80 -4.54
C SER A 12 20.56 11.05 -3.69
N GLN A 13 21.04 12.21 -4.10
CA GLN A 13 20.79 13.46 -3.41
C GLN A 13 19.30 13.85 -3.48
N GLU A 14 18.66 13.75 -4.65
CA GLU A 14 17.23 14.02 -4.84
C GLU A 14 16.36 13.11 -3.97
N VAL A 15 16.72 11.83 -3.83
CA VAL A 15 16.04 10.89 -2.92
C VAL A 15 16.21 11.32 -1.47
N THR A 16 17.41 11.69 -1.05
CA THR A 16 17.69 12.15 0.32
C THR A 16 16.86 13.41 0.65
N GLU A 17 16.89 14.41 -0.20
CA GLU A 17 16.13 15.65 -0.04
C GLU A 17 14.62 15.38 0.04
N SER A 18 14.12 14.44 -0.79
CA SER A 18 12.72 14.03 -0.76
C SER A 18 12.34 13.38 0.57
N LEU A 19 13.19 12.51 1.12
CA LEU A 19 12.97 11.86 2.42
C LEU A 19 13.02 12.89 3.57
N GLU A 20 13.95 13.82 3.53
CA GLU A 20 14.07 14.89 4.55
C GLU A 20 12.88 15.86 4.52
N SER A 21 12.22 16.00 3.38
CA SER A 21 11.03 16.86 3.24
C SER A 21 9.74 16.25 3.82
N ILE A 22 9.77 14.97 4.20
CA ILE A 22 8.60 14.29 4.75
C ILE A 22 8.25 14.87 6.13
N ASP A 23 6.99 15.23 6.29
CA ASP A 23 6.44 15.66 7.57
C ASP A 23 6.39 14.48 8.55
N SER A 24 7.28 14.50 9.54
CA SER A 24 7.38 13.43 10.55
C SER A 24 6.08 13.24 11.34
N LEU A 25 5.29 14.30 11.57
CA LEU A 25 4.02 14.20 12.28
C LEU A 25 2.99 13.37 11.50
N LYS A 26 3.02 13.42 10.16
CA LYS A 26 2.17 12.59 9.34
C LYS A 26 2.57 11.11 9.38
N ILE A 27 3.87 10.84 9.47
CA ILE A 27 4.38 9.48 9.64
C ILE A 27 3.97 8.91 10.99
N ASP A 28 4.12 9.70 12.06
CA ASP A 28 3.71 9.30 13.41
C ASP A 28 2.19 9.05 13.50
N ASP A 29 1.38 9.90 12.88
CA ASP A 29 -0.08 9.72 12.82
C ASP A 29 -0.45 8.43 12.07
N LEU A 30 0.18 8.18 10.92
CA LEU A 30 -0.02 6.94 10.16
C LEU A 30 0.37 5.71 10.99
N ALA A 31 1.53 5.72 11.62
CA ALA A 31 2.01 4.64 12.46
C ALA A 31 1.06 4.36 13.63
N ASN A 32 0.56 5.42 14.28
CA ASN A 32 -0.41 5.30 15.36
C ASN A 32 -1.74 4.71 14.88
N LYS A 33 -2.28 5.14 13.75
CA LYS A 33 -3.50 4.60 13.15
C LYS A 33 -3.35 3.10 12.85
N ILE A 34 -2.24 2.71 12.23
CA ILE A 34 -1.94 1.29 11.94
C ILE A 34 -1.85 0.49 13.24
N SER A 35 -1.15 1.00 14.26
CA SER A 35 -1.01 0.34 15.57
C SER A 35 -2.37 0.12 16.23
N ILE A 36 -3.25 1.10 16.21
CA ILE A 36 -4.60 1.01 16.75
C ILE A 36 -5.40 -0.05 15.98
N ALA A 37 -5.37 -0.01 14.66
CA ALA A 37 -6.07 -0.96 13.81
C ALA A 37 -5.64 -2.41 14.08
N LEU A 38 -4.35 -2.66 14.22
CA LEU A 38 -3.80 -3.97 14.54
C LEU A 38 -4.25 -4.47 15.93
N LYS A 39 -4.21 -3.62 16.96
CA LYS A 39 -4.64 -3.96 18.31
C LYS A 39 -6.13 -4.26 18.40
N GLN A 40 -6.94 -3.59 17.60
CA GLN A 40 -8.39 -3.76 17.56
C GLN A 40 -8.85 -4.80 16.53
N SER A 41 -7.92 -5.44 15.82
CA SER A 41 -8.21 -6.34 14.69
C SER A 41 -9.09 -5.69 13.62
N ASN A 42 -8.92 -4.39 13.40
CA ASN A 42 -9.55 -3.68 12.29
C ASN A 42 -8.88 -4.08 10.99
N LYS A 43 -9.62 -3.99 9.89
CA LYS A 43 -9.09 -4.35 8.58
C LYS A 43 -8.15 -3.27 8.04
N ILE A 44 -7.04 -3.70 7.47
CA ILE A 44 -6.09 -2.86 6.71
C ILE A 44 -6.07 -3.37 5.28
N ILE A 45 -6.34 -2.50 4.33
CA ILE A 45 -6.39 -2.83 2.90
C ILE A 45 -5.32 -2.01 2.19
N ILE A 46 -4.46 -2.66 1.43
CA ILE A 46 -3.34 -1.99 0.75
C ILE A 46 -3.48 -2.18 -0.76
N LEU A 47 -3.49 -1.07 -1.50
CA LEU A 47 -3.69 -1.04 -2.94
C LEU A 47 -2.53 -0.33 -3.65
N GLY A 48 -2.34 -0.65 -4.92
CA GLY A 48 -1.35 0.01 -5.78
C GLY A 48 -1.33 -0.62 -7.17
N ASN A 49 -0.73 0.04 -8.12
CA ASN A 49 -0.59 -0.45 -9.49
C ASN A 49 0.86 -0.83 -9.82
N GLY A 50 1.07 -1.83 -10.66
CA GLY A 50 2.40 -2.20 -11.14
C GLY A 50 3.40 -2.47 -10.00
N GLY A 51 4.49 -1.72 -9.94
CA GLY A 51 5.48 -1.83 -8.85
C GLY A 51 4.89 -1.50 -7.48
N SER A 52 3.94 -0.57 -7.41
CA SER A 52 3.21 -0.27 -6.15
C SER A 52 2.32 -1.43 -5.72
N ALA A 53 1.76 -2.20 -6.66
CA ALA A 53 1.05 -3.44 -6.35
C ALA A 53 1.99 -4.48 -5.73
N ALA A 54 3.19 -4.65 -6.29
CA ALA A 54 4.20 -5.54 -5.72
C ALA A 54 4.57 -5.13 -4.28
N ASN A 55 4.73 -3.83 -4.03
CA ASN A 55 4.95 -3.31 -2.69
C ASN A 55 3.76 -3.57 -1.76
N ALA A 56 2.52 -3.39 -2.24
CA ALA A 56 1.31 -3.67 -1.46
C ALA A 56 1.24 -5.14 -1.00
N ILE A 57 1.50 -6.07 -1.92
CA ILE A 57 1.56 -7.52 -1.62
C ILE A 57 2.65 -7.81 -0.59
N HIS A 58 3.85 -7.25 -0.78
CA HIS A 58 4.99 -7.48 0.12
C HIS A 58 4.70 -6.96 1.52
N ILE A 59 4.22 -5.73 1.65
CA ILE A 59 3.87 -5.12 2.94
C ILE A 59 2.75 -5.93 3.63
N ALA A 60 1.71 -6.33 2.89
CA ALA A 60 0.62 -7.14 3.44
C ALA A 60 1.14 -8.47 4.02
N GLY A 61 2.00 -9.18 3.28
CA GLY A 61 2.61 -10.43 3.72
C GLY A 61 3.50 -10.26 4.94
N ASP A 62 4.37 -9.25 4.95
CA ASP A 62 5.27 -8.97 6.07
C ASP A 62 4.51 -8.56 7.33
N TYR A 63 3.49 -7.74 7.20
CA TYR A 63 2.65 -7.34 8.33
C TYR A 63 1.87 -8.53 8.89
N MET A 64 1.25 -9.34 8.03
CA MET A 64 0.54 -10.55 8.48
C MET A 64 1.48 -11.47 9.26
N LYS A 65 2.64 -11.80 8.70
CA LYS A 65 3.63 -12.65 9.37
C LYS A 65 4.11 -12.06 10.69
N THR A 66 4.58 -10.81 10.65
CA THR A 66 5.25 -10.18 11.81
C THR A 66 4.27 -9.99 12.97
N PHE A 67 3.09 -9.46 12.71
CA PHE A 67 2.11 -9.22 13.76
C PHE A 67 1.45 -10.49 14.28
N SER A 68 1.32 -11.54 13.45
CA SER A 68 0.90 -12.86 13.93
C SER A 68 1.91 -13.48 14.89
N LEU A 69 3.21 -13.35 14.60
CA LEU A 69 4.27 -13.80 15.51
C LEU A 69 4.29 -13.04 16.84
N LEU A 70 3.78 -11.82 16.87
CA LEU A 70 3.60 -11.02 18.09
C LEU A 70 2.28 -11.33 18.82
N GLY A 71 1.54 -12.35 18.39
CA GLY A 71 0.29 -12.77 19.01
C GLY A 71 -0.93 -11.92 18.66
N LEU A 72 -0.81 -11.00 17.71
CA LEU A 72 -1.94 -10.24 17.18
C LEU A 72 -2.69 -11.06 16.13
N LYS A 73 -3.90 -10.63 15.79
CA LYS A 73 -4.72 -11.20 14.72
C LYS A 73 -4.90 -10.17 13.59
N PRO A 74 -3.85 -9.91 12.79
CA PRO A 74 -3.91 -8.91 11.76
C PRO A 74 -4.92 -9.31 10.67
N ARG A 75 -5.74 -8.36 10.24
CA ARG A 75 -6.69 -8.50 9.15
C ARG A 75 -6.24 -7.61 8.01
N ILE A 76 -5.22 -8.06 7.29
CA ILE A 76 -4.59 -7.30 6.20
C ILE A 76 -4.89 -8.01 4.90
N SER A 77 -5.27 -7.25 3.88
CA SER A 77 -5.59 -7.79 2.56
C SER A 77 -5.20 -6.82 1.44
N THR A 78 -5.10 -7.36 0.25
CA THR A 78 -4.90 -6.63 -1.00
C THR A 78 -5.79 -7.24 -2.07
N PRO A 79 -6.24 -6.49 -3.11
CA PRO A 79 -7.00 -7.06 -4.22
C PRO A 79 -6.26 -8.22 -4.92
N PHE A 80 -4.94 -8.25 -4.79
CA PHE A 80 -4.08 -9.27 -5.40
C PHE A 80 -4.09 -10.62 -4.67
N ASP A 81 -4.66 -10.69 -3.48
CA ASP A 81 -4.91 -11.95 -2.76
C ASP A 81 -5.94 -12.82 -3.50
N ASN A 82 -6.77 -12.20 -4.35
CA ASN A 82 -7.71 -12.86 -5.23
C ASN A 82 -7.56 -12.33 -6.67
N LEU A 83 -6.57 -12.83 -7.37
CA LEU A 83 -6.31 -12.44 -8.75
C LEU A 83 -7.48 -12.74 -9.70
N CYS A 84 -8.23 -13.80 -9.45
CA CYS A 84 -9.41 -14.13 -10.24
C CYS A 84 -10.49 -13.04 -10.11
N PHE A 85 -10.72 -12.54 -8.90
CA PHE A 85 -11.64 -11.41 -8.69
C PHE A 85 -11.19 -10.17 -9.47
N LEU A 86 -9.92 -9.79 -9.33
CA LEU A 86 -9.37 -8.59 -9.97
C LEU A 86 -9.48 -8.66 -11.50
N THR A 87 -9.13 -9.81 -12.09
CA THR A 87 -9.18 -10.00 -13.53
C THR A 87 -10.62 -10.09 -14.06
N ALA A 88 -11.53 -10.72 -13.33
CA ALA A 88 -12.94 -10.77 -13.68
C ALA A 88 -13.57 -9.37 -13.62
N ALA A 89 -13.38 -8.64 -12.55
CA ALA A 89 -13.90 -7.26 -12.42
C ALA A 89 -13.36 -6.35 -13.53
N SER A 90 -12.08 -6.47 -13.88
CA SER A 90 -11.46 -5.71 -14.97
C SER A 90 -12.00 -6.09 -16.35
N ASN A 91 -12.33 -7.36 -16.59
CA ASN A 91 -12.85 -7.86 -17.86
C ASN A 91 -14.34 -7.54 -18.03
N ASP A 92 -15.12 -7.70 -16.96
CA ASP A 92 -16.59 -7.64 -17.04
C ASP A 92 -17.12 -6.21 -16.88
N VAL A 93 -16.35 -5.32 -16.25
CA VAL A 93 -16.71 -3.93 -16.02
C VAL A 93 -15.65 -3.00 -16.63
N ASP A 94 -14.59 -2.68 -15.89
CA ASP A 94 -13.44 -1.90 -16.32
C ASP A 94 -12.35 -1.95 -15.23
N TYR A 95 -11.08 -1.84 -15.64
CA TYR A 95 -9.99 -1.80 -14.69
C TYR A 95 -10.05 -0.59 -13.77
N SER A 96 -10.55 0.54 -14.24
CA SER A 96 -10.74 1.77 -13.44
C SER A 96 -11.70 1.59 -12.28
N GLU A 97 -12.66 0.65 -12.38
CA GLU A 97 -13.64 0.34 -11.34
C GLU A 97 -13.24 -0.83 -10.43
N SER A 98 -12.22 -1.58 -10.81
CA SER A 98 -11.86 -2.83 -10.14
C SER A 98 -11.55 -2.67 -8.65
N TYR A 99 -10.85 -1.60 -8.26
CA TYR A 99 -10.55 -1.34 -6.85
C TYR A 99 -11.77 -0.86 -6.07
N LYS A 100 -12.62 -0.06 -6.71
CA LYS A 100 -13.90 0.33 -6.10
C LYS A 100 -14.75 -0.91 -5.80
N ILE A 101 -14.94 -1.80 -6.78
CA ILE A 101 -15.70 -3.03 -6.62
C ILE A 101 -15.12 -3.90 -5.51
N TYR A 102 -13.78 -4.01 -5.44
CA TYR A 102 -13.11 -4.71 -4.36
C TYR A 102 -13.39 -4.07 -3.01
N LEU A 103 -13.19 -2.78 -2.88
CA LEU A 103 -13.41 -2.06 -1.62
C LEU A 103 -14.85 -2.16 -1.16
N ASP A 104 -15.83 -1.99 -2.04
CA ASP A 104 -17.25 -2.12 -1.72
C ASP A 104 -17.60 -3.50 -1.14
N SER A 105 -16.84 -4.54 -1.51
CA SER A 105 -17.06 -5.90 -1.00
C SER A 105 -16.37 -6.21 0.32
N VAL A 106 -15.31 -5.47 0.70
CA VAL A 106 -14.48 -5.83 1.85
C VAL A 106 -14.34 -4.75 2.92
N ILE A 107 -14.68 -3.49 2.63
CA ILE A 107 -14.48 -2.37 3.55
C ILE A 107 -15.45 -2.44 4.73
N GLU A 108 -14.98 -2.08 5.90
CA GLU A 108 -15.75 -1.96 7.14
C GLU A 108 -15.56 -0.54 7.71
N LYS A 109 -16.46 -0.10 8.59
CA LYS A 109 -16.46 1.27 9.14
C LYS A 109 -15.11 1.70 9.75
N SER A 110 -14.38 0.75 10.35
CA SER A 110 -13.09 0.99 11.00
C SER A 110 -11.88 0.57 10.14
N SER A 111 -12.08 0.27 8.86
CA SER A 111 -10.99 -0.12 7.96
C SER A 111 -10.05 1.04 7.70
N ILE A 112 -8.76 0.72 7.59
CA ILE A 112 -7.76 1.61 7.01
C ILE A 112 -7.51 1.18 5.57
N VAL A 113 -7.56 2.13 4.66
CA VAL A 113 -7.22 1.90 3.25
C VAL A 113 -5.95 2.68 2.93
N ILE A 114 -4.96 2.00 2.40
CA ILE A 114 -3.65 2.57 2.03
C ILE A 114 -3.47 2.44 0.52
N PHE A 115 -3.36 3.57 -0.17
CA PHE A 115 -3.06 3.62 -1.59
C PHE A 115 -1.57 3.93 -1.79
N LEU A 116 -0.86 3.03 -2.46
CA LEU A 116 0.52 3.24 -2.88
C LEU A 116 0.53 3.73 -4.33
N SER A 117 0.91 4.97 -4.55
CA SER A 117 0.95 5.57 -5.88
C SER A 117 2.16 6.48 -6.06
N GLY A 118 2.99 6.18 -7.04
CA GLY A 118 4.14 7.03 -7.37
C GLY A 118 3.74 8.34 -8.06
N SER A 119 2.65 8.32 -8.85
CA SER A 119 2.17 9.52 -9.56
C SER A 119 1.06 10.27 -8.79
N GLY A 120 0.35 9.58 -7.90
CA GLY A 120 -0.85 10.11 -7.26
C GLY A 120 -2.06 10.29 -8.19
N ASN A 121 -1.95 9.88 -9.46
CA ASN A 121 -2.94 10.15 -10.51
C ASN A 121 -3.49 8.88 -11.18
N SER A 122 -3.41 7.72 -10.53
CA SER A 122 -4.02 6.51 -11.07
C SER A 122 -5.53 6.65 -11.11
N ILE A 123 -6.15 6.14 -12.19
CA ILE A 123 -7.58 6.35 -12.46
C ILE A 123 -8.49 5.43 -11.63
N ASN A 124 -7.94 4.33 -11.14
CA ASN A 124 -8.64 3.30 -10.34
C ASN A 124 -8.49 3.51 -8.84
#